data_ba8d20548ee265f649e2252fafbbec2d
#
_entry.id   ba8d20548ee265f649e2252fafbbec2d
#
_cell.length_a   1.000
_cell.length_b   1.000
_cell.length_c   1.000
_cell.angle_alpha   90.00
_cell.angle_beta   90.00
_cell.angle_gamma   90.00
#
_symmetry.space_group_name_H-M   'P 1'
#
loop_
_entity.id
_entity.type
_entity.pdbx_description
1 polymer ?
#
loop_
_entity_poly.entity_id
_entity_poly.type
_entity_poly.pdbx_seq_one_letter_code
_entity_poly.pdbx_strand_id
1 'polypeptide(L)'
;IIYQEQAMQIAQVMAGFTESQADTLRKAIGKKKADLMRQVKGEFIQGCLKENHTQEDADRIFDIIEKSNRYSFNKSHAVSYAVMAYWSAYLKANNKLEFYLHWLSNAKEKIDPNQEIYELVESAKIDHIDVKTPLYEHPESNFSIQGKDIFFGITNVKNVGVNEFVKIKNFLDELKPKTWVEYVANILPNVNKRAVNNL
;
A
#
# COMPACT_ATOMS: atom_id res chain seq x y z
N ILE A 1 17.49 -11.64 -18.15
CA ILE A 1 16.52 -10.55 -18.38
C ILE A 1 15.54 -10.57 -17.23
N ILE A 2 15.50 -9.50 -16.45
CA ILE A 2 14.60 -9.33 -15.30
C ILE A 2 13.39 -8.46 -15.70
N TYR A 3 13.66 -7.39 -16.45
CA TYR A 3 12.63 -6.43 -16.82
C TYR A 3 12.25 -6.54 -18.31
N GLN A 4 10.98 -6.27 -18.61
CA GLN A 4 10.46 -6.23 -19.99
C GLN A 4 11.24 -5.22 -20.85
N GLU A 5 11.60 -4.09 -20.29
CA GLU A 5 12.36 -3.03 -20.94
C GLU A 5 13.76 -3.48 -21.37
N GLN A 6 14.36 -4.45 -20.69
CA GLN A 6 15.64 -5.04 -21.12
C GLN A 6 15.48 -5.86 -22.41
N ALA A 7 14.38 -6.61 -22.54
CA ALA A 7 14.09 -7.32 -23.79
C ALA A 7 13.86 -6.34 -24.94
N MET A 8 13.16 -5.22 -24.72
CA MET A 8 12.97 -4.15 -25.69
C MET A 8 14.31 -3.56 -26.12
N GLN A 9 15.18 -3.25 -25.16
CA GLN A 9 16.51 -2.70 -25.44
C GLN A 9 17.39 -3.66 -26.24
N ILE A 10 17.37 -4.96 -25.92
CA ILE A 10 18.08 -5.97 -26.69
C ILE A 10 17.56 -5.99 -28.14
N ALA A 11 16.26 -5.93 -28.34
CA ALA A 11 15.70 -5.92 -29.70
C ALA A 11 16.07 -4.65 -30.49
N GLN A 12 16.15 -3.50 -29.83
CA GLN A 12 16.61 -2.26 -30.45
C GLN A 12 18.08 -2.31 -30.84
N VAL A 13 18.95 -2.82 -29.97
CA VAL A 13 20.40 -2.84 -30.18
C VAL A 13 20.80 -3.91 -31.17
N MET A 14 20.23 -5.13 -31.09
CA MET A 14 20.64 -6.25 -31.92
C MET A 14 19.90 -6.34 -33.25
N ALA A 15 18.63 -5.96 -33.28
CA ALA A 15 17.79 -6.12 -34.46
C ALA A 15 17.37 -4.78 -35.09
N GLY A 16 17.88 -3.65 -34.58
CA GLY A 16 17.54 -2.32 -35.09
C GLY A 16 16.07 -1.97 -34.93
N PHE A 17 15.39 -2.53 -33.94
CA PHE A 17 13.94 -2.24 -33.69
C PHE A 17 13.73 -0.79 -33.35
N THR A 18 12.70 -0.19 -33.96
CA THR A 18 12.16 1.08 -33.51
C THR A 18 11.47 0.93 -32.16
N GLU A 19 11.20 2.04 -31.47
CA GLU A 19 10.42 2.04 -30.22
C GLU A 19 9.06 1.34 -30.37
N SER A 20 8.38 1.57 -31.49
CA SER A 20 7.08 0.96 -31.79
C SER A 20 7.17 -0.55 -31.94
N GLN A 21 8.24 -1.05 -32.62
CA GLN A 21 8.47 -2.50 -32.78
C GLN A 21 8.84 -3.14 -31.42
N ALA A 22 9.69 -2.48 -30.64
CA ALA A 22 10.05 -2.94 -29.30
C ALA A 22 8.83 -2.96 -28.36
N ASP A 23 7.91 -1.99 -28.46
CA ASP A 23 6.64 -2.01 -27.71
C ASP A 23 5.71 -3.15 -28.21
N THR A 24 5.74 -3.48 -29.48
CA THR A 24 5.02 -4.63 -30.03
C THR A 24 5.55 -5.95 -29.47
N LEU A 25 6.88 -6.09 -29.33
CA LEU A 25 7.50 -7.20 -28.63
C LEU A 25 7.02 -7.28 -27.19
N ARG A 26 7.05 -6.19 -26.44
CA ARG A 26 6.53 -6.12 -25.05
C ARG A 26 5.06 -6.56 -24.97
N LYS A 27 4.23 -6.12 -25.91
CA LYS A 27 2.79 -6.50 -25.98
C LYS A 27 2.59 -7.99 -26.31
N ALA A 28 3.42 -8.54 -27.21
CA ALA A 28 3.39 -9.97 -27.57
C ALA A 28 3.71 -10.84 -26.35
N ILE A 29 4.71 -10.42 -25.57
CA ILE A 29 5.13 -11.01 -24.31
C ILE A 29 3.99 -10.98 -23.28
N GLY A 30 3.50 -9.78 -22.98
CA GLY A 30 2.51 -9.56 -21.91
C GLY A 30 1.16 -10.24 -22.15
N LYS A 31 0.73 -10.30 -23.43
CA LYS A 31 -0.57 -10.89 -23.82
C LYS A 31 -0.50 -12.38 -24.15
N LYS A 32 0.68 -13.00 -24.13
CA LYS A 32 0.92 -14.42 -24.46
C LYS A 32 0.30 -14.86 -25.80
N LYS A 33 0.28 -13.94 -26.80
CA LYS A 33 -0.27 -14.20 -28.12
C LYS A 33 0.77 -14.90 -29.01
N ALA A 34 0.60 -16.21 -29.23
CA ALA A 34 1.55 -17.03 -29.96
C ALA A 34 1.79 -16.54 -31.42
N ASP A 35 0.75 -16.08 -32.10
CA ASP A 35 0.87 -15.60 -33.48
C ASP A 35 1.70 -14.32 -33.57
N LEU A 36 1.41 -13.35 -32.67
CA LEU A 36 2.17 -12.11 -32.61
C LEU A 36 3.63 -12.37 -32.20
N MET A 37 3.88 -13.34 -31.32
CA MET A 37 5.23 -13.71 -30.91
C MET A 37 6.02 -14.32 -32.10
N ARG A 38 5.38 -15.17 -32.92
CA ARG A 38 5.99 -15.72 -34.14
C ARG A 38 6.35 -14.62 -35.13
N GLN A 39 5.44 -13.66 -35.36
CA GLN A 39 5.71 -12.52 -36.23
C GLN A 39 6.90 -11.72 -35.74
N VAL A 40 6.90 -11.33 -34.48
CA VAL A 40 7.98 -10.52 -33.86
C VAL A 40 9.30 -11.28 -33.85
N LYS A 41 9.30 -12.63 -33.67
CA LYS A 41 10.52 -13.46 -33.81
C LYS A 41 11.07 -13.35 -35.19
N GLY A 42 10.25 -13.46 -36.24
CA GLY A 42 10.68 -13.33 -37.63
C GLY A 42 11.27 -11.94 -37.90
N GLU A 43 10.64 -10.87 -37.47
CA GLU A 43 11.15 -9.50 -37.60
C GLU A 43 12.47 -9.31 -36.87
N PHE A 44 12.60 -9.84 -35.65
CA PHE A 44 13.85 -9.78 -34.87
C PHE A 44 15.01 -10.46 -35.57
N ILE A 45 14.83 -11.71 -36.08
CA ILE A 45 15.85 -12.44 -36.79
C ILE A 45 16.26 -11.67 -38.05
N GLN A 46 15.34 -11.19 -38.87
CA GLN A 46 15.64 -10.40 -40.05
C GLN A 46 16.39 -9.10 -39.69
N GLY A 47 16.03 -8.44 -38.60
CA GLY A 47 16.76 -7.29 -38.10
C GLY A 47 18.20 -7.63 -37.72
N CYS A 48 18.40 -8.69 -36.92
CA CYS A 48 19.71 -9.13 -36.52
C CYS A 48 20.64 -9.47 -37.73
N LEU A 49 20.09 -10.13 -38.76
CA LEU A 49 20.86 -10.43 -40.00
C LEU A 49 21.27 -9.16 -40.72
N LYS A 50 20.43 -8.11 -40.75
CA LYS A 50 20.80 -6.81 -41.34
C LYS A 50 21.90 -6.10 -40.58
N GLU A 51 21.92 -6.28 -39.24
CA GLU A 51 22.95 -5.73 -38.36
C GLU A 51 24.20 -6.63 -38.27
N ASN A 52 24.38 -7.58 -39.24
CA ASN A 52 25.52 -8.48 -39.36
C ASN A 52 25.68 -9.50 -38.21
N HIS A 53 24.63 -9.84 -37.50
CA HIS A 53 24.60 -10.95 -36.56
C HIS A 53 24.29 -12.27 -37.29
N THR A 54 24.70 -13.39 -36.68
CA THR A 54 24.39 -14.71 -37.23
C THR A 54 22.97 -15.14 -36.95
N GLN A 55 22.39 -16.01 -37.77
CA GLN A 55 21.07 -16.62 -37.50
C GLN A 55 21.08 -17.38 -36.18
N GLU A 56 22.14 -18.09 -35.86
CA GLU A 56 22.28 -18.87 -34.62
C GLU A 56 22.25 -17.98 -33.38
N ASP A 57 22.95 -16.84 -33.40
CA ASP A 57 22.93 -15.88 -32.30
C ASP A 57 21.57 -15.23 -32.16
N ALA A 58 20.89 -14.86 -33.23
CA ALA A 58 19.58 -14.28 -33.24
C ALA A 58 18.55 -15.24 -32.63
N ASP A 59 18.55 -16.51 -33.05
CA ASP A 59 17.65 -17.52 -32.48
C ASP A 59 17.92 -17.74 -30.98
N ARG A 60 19.20 -17.89 -30.62
CA ARG A 60 19.59 -18.08 -29.21
C ARG A 60 19.15 -16.93 -28.31
N ILE A 61 19.36 -15.70 -28.74
CA ILE A 61 18.98 -14.52 -27.97
C ILE A 61 17.45 -14.38 -27.88
N PHE A 62 16.75 -14.62 -29.00
CA PHE A 62 15.29 -14.56 -28.96
C PHE A 62 14.70 -15.64 -28.03
N ASP A 63 15.25 -16.83 -27.99
CA ASP A 63 14.85 -17.90 -27.06
C ASP A 63 15.08 -17.50 -25.61
N ILE A 64 16.16 -16.76 -25.32
CA ILE A 64 16.37 -16.19 -23.95
C ILE A 64 15.31 -15.14 -23.64
N ILE A 65 15.01 -14.26 -24.59
CA ILE A 65 13.92 -13.28 -24.46
C ILE A 65 12.60 -14.00 -24.18
N GLU A 66 12.23 -14.99 -25.00
CA GLU A 66 10.97 -15.72 -24.86
C GLU A 66 10.84 -16.46 -23.51
N LYS A 67 11.92 -17.12 -23.07
CA LYS A 67 11.95 -17.82 -21.77
C LYS A 67 11.88 -16.86 -20.58
N SER A 68 12.62 -15.76 -20.63
CA SER A 68 12.63 -14.77 -19.55
C SER A 68 11.29 -14.03 -19.42
N ASN A 69 10.58 -13.87 -20.54
CA ASN A 69 9.34 -13.12 -20.64
C ASN A 69 8.15 -13.73 -19.87
N ARG A 70 8.22 -14.99 -19.49
CA ARG A 70 7.21 -15.63 -18.64
C ARG A 70 7.16 -15.00 -17.25
N TYR A 71 8.26 -14.41 -16.79
CA TYR A 71 8.46 -13.88 -15.44
C TYR A 71 9.02 -12.45 -15.43
N SER A 72 9.22 -11.81 -16.59
CA SER A 72 9.75 -10.46 -16.66
C SER A 72 8.77 -9.44 -16.11
N PHE A 73 9.31 -8.49 -15.35
CA PHE A 73 8.55 -7.51 -14.62
C PHE A 73 8.62 -6.12 -15.28
N ASN A 74 7.60 -5.29 -15.11
CA ASN A 74 7.64 -3.92 -15.61
C ASN A 74 8.56 -3.07 -14.71
N LYS A 75 9.60 -2.49 -15.27
CA LYS A 75 10.60 -1.69 -14.54
C LYS A 75 10.00 -0.44 -13.93
N SER A 76 9.11 0.26 -14.65
CA SER A 76 8.46 1.48 -14.16
C SER A 76 7.63 1.19 -12.91
N HIS A 77 6.89 0.07 -12.91
CA HIS A 77 6.15 -0.38 -11.75
C HIS A 77 7.09 -0.69 -10.56
N ALA A 78 8.17 -1.43 -10.80
CA ALA A 78 9.15 -1.77 -9.76
C ALA A 78 9.78 -0.51 -9.14
N VAL A 79 10.16 0.47 -9.97
CA VAL A 79 10.74 1.74 -9.50
C VAL A 79 9.74 2.54 -8.69
N SER A 80 8.48 2.65 -9.15
CA SER A 80 7.43 3.37 -8.41
C SER A 80 7.20 2.77 -7.03
N TYR A 81 7.09 1.45 -6.94
CA TYR A 81 6.94 0.76 -5.66
C TYR A 81 8.17 0.90 -4.76
N ALA A 82 9.37 0.84 -5.33
CA ALA A 82 10.61 1.04 -4.57
C ALA A 82 10.69 2.44 -3.95
N VAL A 83 10.27 3.47 -4.69
CA VAL A 83 10.20 4.86 -4.18
C VAL A 83 9.18 4.96 -3.04
N MET A 84 7.99 4.39 -3.20
CA MET A 84 6.97 4.38 -2.14
C MET A 84 7.43 3.62 -0.91
N ALA A 85 8.06 2.46 -1.09
CA ALA A 85 8.64 1.68 0.00
C ALA A 85 9.74 2.45 0.75
N TYR A 86 10.61 3.14 0.00
CA TYR A 86 11.64 4.01 0.58
C TYR A 86 11.02 5.15 1.39
N TRP A 87 10.03 5.85 0.86
CA TRP A 87 9.34 6.93 1.58
C TRP A 87 8.67 6.43 2.84
N SER A 88 7.99 5.29 2.78
CA SER A 88 7.36 4.68 3.95
C SER A 88 8.39 4.33 5.03
N ALA A 89 9.51 3.73 4.64
CA ALA A 89 10.60 3.41 5.56
C ALA A 89 11.25 4.67 6.16
N TYR A 90 11.46 5.70 5.33
CA TYR A 90 12.00 6.98 5.77
C TYR A 90 11.09 7.67 6.79
N LEU A 91 9.78 7.72 6.52
CA LEU A 91 8.79 8.29 7.43
C LEU A 91 8.76 7.50 8.75
N LYS A 92 8.74 6.17 8.69
CA LYS A 92 8.82 5.34 9.88
C LYS A 92 10.08 5.60 10.70
N ALA A 93 11.23 5.80 10.06
CA ALA A 93 12.50 6.05 10.75
C ALA A 93 12.58 7.43 11.41
N ASN A 94 12.04 8.47 10.76
CA ASN A 94 12.24 9.87 11.17
C ASN A 94 11.00 10.50 11.82
N ASN A 95 9.79 10.00 11.56
CA ASN A 95 8.51 10.54 12.04
C ASN A 95 7.61 9.37 12.50
N LYS A 96 8.11 8.57 13.43
CA LYS A 96 7.46 7.33 13.87
C LYS A 96 6.04 7.55 14.37
N LEU A 97 5.84 8.58 15.17
CA LEU A 97 4.57 8.86 15.82
C LEU A 97 3.46 9.17 14.77
N GLU A 98 3.76 10.06 13.85
CA GLU A 98 2.86 10.42 12.74
C GLU A 98 2.66 9.24 11.78
N PHE A 99 3.71 8.46 11.54
CA PHE A 99 3.63 7.26 10.71
C PHE A 99 2.62 6.25 11.27
N TYR A 100 2.72 5.92 12.56
CA TYR A 100 1.78 5.00 13.19
C TYR A 100 0.38 5.58 13.32
N LEU A 101 0.24 6.88 13.63
CA LEU A 101 -1.04 7.55 13.66
C LEU A 101 -1.81 7.40 12.34
N HIS A 102 -1.13 7.74 11.23
CA HIS A 102 -1.78 7.68 9.91
C HIS A 102 -2.07 6.26 9.47
N TRP A 103 -1.20 5.30 9.77
CA TRP A 103 -1.44 3.91 9.42
C TRP A 103 -2.62 3.33 10.22
N LEU A 104 -2.66 3.53 11.53
CA LEU A 104 -3.78 3.14 12.39
C LEU A 104 -5.10 3.77 11.93
N SER A 105 -5.07 5.06 11.57
CA SER A 105 -6.27 5.78 11.08
C SER A 105 -6.86 5.20 9.79
N ASN A 106 -6.02 4.60 8.95
CA ASN A 106 -6.43 3.98 7.68
C ASN A 106 -6.59 2.45 7.77
N ALA A 107 -6.34 1.84 8.93
CA ALA A 107 -6.43 0.38 9.11
C ALA A 107 -7.83 -0.18 8.80
N LYS A 108 -8.90 0.60 9.02
CA LYS A 108 -10.29 0.22 8.71
C LYS A 108 -10.57 -0.06 7.23
N GLU A 109 -9.69 0.38 6.32
CA GLU A 109 -9.78 0.12 4.87
C GLU A 109 -9.18 -1.23 4.47
N LYS A 110 -8.57 -1.95 5.41
CA LYS A 110 -7.97 -3.26 5.18
C LYS A 110 -9.01 -4.39 5.21
N ILE A 111 -8.61 -5.56 4.71
CA ILE A 111 -9.47 -6.77 4.67
C ILE A 111 -9.84 -7.21 6.09
N ASP A 112 -8.87 -7.20 7.01
CA ASP A 112 -9.07 -7.45 8.44
C ASP A 112 -8.54 -6.28 9.27
N PRO A 113 -9.40 -5.27 9.55
CA PRO A 113 -9.00 -4.09 10.31
C PRO A 113 -8.49 -4.39 11.71
N ASN A 114 -9.06 -5.39 12.38
CA ASN A 114 -8.71 -5.70 13.77
C ASN A 114 -7.30 -6.33 13.85
N GLN A 115 -6.99 -7.23 12.93
CA GLN A 115 -5.67 -7.83 12.85
C GLN A 115 -4.62 -6.78 12.49
N GLU A 116 -4.91 -5.91 11.52
CA GLU A 116 -4.01 -4.80 11.14
C GLU A 116 -3.72 -3.86 12.32
N ILE A 117 -4.77 -3.44 13.06
CA ILE A 117 -4.60 -2.58 14.25
C ILE A 117 -3.76 -3.30 15.30
N TYR A 118 -4.01 -4.57 15.56
CA TYR A 118 -3.23 -5.34 16.52
C TYR A 118 -1.75 -5.37 16.16
N GLU A 119 -1.42 -5.69 14.92
CA GLU A 119 -0.03 -5.75 14.44
C GLU A 119 0.66 -4.38 14.51
N LEU A 120 -0.08 -3.31 14.19
CA LEU A 120 0.44 -1.95 14.28
C LEU A 120 0.70 -1.52 15.73
N VAL A 121 -0.18 -1.87 16.66
CA VAL A 121 0.01 -1.60 18.10
C VAL A 121 1.24 -2.31 18.63
N GLU A 122 1.42 -3.59 18.30
CA GLU A 122 2.61 -4.34 18.70
C GLU A 122 3.88 -3.77 18.06
N SER A 123 3.83 -3.37 16.79
CA SER A 123 4.96 -2.72 16.12
C SER A 123 5.29 -1.35 16.72
N ALA A 124 4.28 -0.54 17.07
CA ALA A 124 4.47 0.75 17.71
C ALA A 124 5.15 0.62 19.09
N LYS A 125 4.74 -0.40 19.85
CA LYS A 125 5.32 -0.72 21.16
C LYS A 125 6.81 -1.06 21.07
N ILE A 126 7.24 -1.80 20.03
CA ILE A 126 8.66 -2.07 19.77
C ILE A 126 9.43 -0.77 19.51
N ASP A 127 8.79 0.20 18.88
CA ASP A 127 9.34 1.54 18.61
C ASP A 127 9.19 2.52 19.80
N HIS A 128 8.78 2.03 20.98
CA HIS A 128 8.57 2.79 22.22
C HIS A 128 7.45 3.83 22.12
N ILE A 129 6.42 3.56 21.34
CA ILE A 129 5.20 4.36 21.21
C ILE A 129 4.04 3.57 21.83
N ASP A 130 3.44 4.13 22.87
CA ASP A 130 2.24 3.53 23.46
C ASP A 130 0.98 3.94 22.70
N VAL A 131 0.16 2.93 22.39
CA VAL A 131 -1.17 3.14 21.82
C VAL A 131 -2.18 2.86 22.93
N LYS A 132 -2.88 3.91 23.38
CA LYS A 132 -3.74 3.92 24.58
C LYS A 132 -5.20 3.93 24.22
N THR A 133 -6.04 3.57 25.19
CA THR A 133 -7.50 3.68 25.11
C THR A 133 -7.96 5.11 24.86
N PRO A 134 -9.19 5.33 24.36
CA PRO A 134 -9.74 6.67 24.19
C PRO A 134 -9.69 7.47 25.49
N LEU A 135 -9.44 8.77 25.38
CA LEU A 135 -9.54 9.68 26.52
C LEU A 135 -10.99 10.10 26.71
N TYR A 136 -11.54 9.88 27.91
CA TYR A 136 -12.91 10.28 28.20
C TYR A 136 -13.08 11.80 28.38
N GLU A 137 -12.03 12.51 28.81
CA GLU A 137 -12.06 13.96 29.03
C GLU A 137 -12.00 14.75 27.71
N HIS A 138 -11.26 14.23 26.72
CA HIS A 138 -11.03 14.85 25.43
C HIS A 138 -11.11 13.83 24.31
N PRO A 139 -12.30 13.24 24.06
CA PRO A 139 -12.42 12.21 23.05
C PRO A 139 -12.28 12.79 21.66
N GLU A 140 -11.43 12.14 20.87
CA GLU A 140 -11.33 12.39 19.43
C GLU A 140 -12.09 11.32 18.64
N SER A 141 -12.57 11.70 17.47
CA SER A 141 -13.30 10.75 16.61
C SER A 141 -12.41 9.61 16.13
N ASN A 142 -11.21 9.92 15.67
CA ASN A 142 -10.22 8.96 15.17
C ASN A 142 -8.99 8.96 16.07
N PHE A 143 -8.00 8.11 15.76
CA PHE A 143 -6.72 8.12 16.46
C PHE A 143 -6.14 9.53 16.54
N SER A 144 -5.51 9.85 17.66
CA SER A 144 -4.91 11.16 17.90
C SER A 144 -3.61 11.04 18.66
N ILE A 145 -2.74 12.05 18.51
CA ILE A 145 -1.48 12.15 19.26
C ILE A 145 -1.68 13.09 20.42
N GLN A 146 -1.24 12.66 21.62
CA GLN A 146 -1.08 13.54 22.77
C GLN A 146 0.28 13.27 23.43
N GLY A 147 1.13 14.28 23.40
CA GLY A 147 2.52 14.14 23.82
C GLY A 147 3.30 13.18 22.93
N LYS A 148 3.73 12.06 23.47
CA LYS A 148 4.48 11.00 22.77
C LYS A 148 3.66 9.73 22.51
N ASP A 149 2.38 9.74 22.87
CA ASP A 149 1.52 8.57 22.79
C ASP A 149 0.41 8.77 21.75
N ILE A 150 -0.09 7.66 21.24
CA ILE A 150 -1.26 7.63 20.34
C ILE A 150 -2.46 7.14 21.17
N PHE A 151 -3.60 7.79 20.98
CA PHE A 151 -4.86 7.40 21.62
C PHE A 151 -5.87 6.92 20.59
N PHE A 152 -6.56 5.85 20.91
CA PHE A 152 -7.68 5.37 20.11
C PHE A 152 -8.75 6.47 20.00
N GLY A 153 -9.27 6.63 18.79
CA GLY A 153 -10.47 7.42 18.61
C GLY A 153 -11.71 6.66 19.04
N ILE A 154 -12.71 7.37 19.52
CA ILE A 154 -13.96 6.78 20.01
C ILE A 154 -14.68 5.99 18.91
N THR A 155 -14.63 6.45 17.65
CA THR A 155 -15.25 5.73 16.52
C THR A 155 -14.48 4.48 16.08
N ASN A 156 -13.30 4.24 16.63
CA ASN A 156 -12.55 2.99 16.44
C ASN A 156 -12.97 1.91 17.45
N VAL A 157 -13.75 2.28 18.46
CA VAL A 157 -14.35 1.33 19.41
C VAL A 157 -15.53 0.62 18.74
N LYS A 158 -15.64 -0.68 18.96
CA LYS A 158 -16.69 -1.50 18.35
C LYS A 158 -18.09 -0.96 18.72
N ASN A 159 -18.97 -0.84 17.73
CA ASN A 159 -20.35 -0.34 17.86
C ASN A 159 -20.47 1.14 18.23
N VAL A 160 -19.41 1.91 18.18
CA VAL A 160 -19.44 3.36 18.38
C VAL A 160 -19.27 4.05 17.02
N GLY A 161 -20.35 4.60 16.50
CA GLY A 161 -20.35 5.34 15.23
C GLY A 161 -20.17 6.85 15.44
N VAL A 162 -20.05 7.59 14.35
CA VAL A 162 -19.90 9.06 14.35
C VAL A 162 -21.05 9.74 15.10
N ASN A 163 -22.29 9.26 14.95
CA ASN A 163 -23.46 9.83 15.64
C ASN A 163 -23.34 9.70 17.17
N GLU A 164 -22.83 8.57 17.66
CA GLU A 164 -22.61 8.38 19.10
C GLU A 164 -21.45 9.26 19.60
N PHE A 165 -20.40 9.39 18.82
CA PHE A 165 -19.30 10.33 19.12
C PHE A 165 -19.79 11.77 19.26
N VAL A 166 -20.63 12.25 18.32
CA VAL A 166 -21.19 13.63 18.38
C VAL A 166 -22.03 13.82 19.65
N LYS A 167 -22.85 12.84 20.03
CA LYS A 167 -23.61 12.90 21.26
C LYS A 167 -22.69 12.98 22.48
N ILE A 168 -21.70 12.09 22.58
CA ILE A 168 -20.75 12.09 23.69
C ILE A 168 -20.05 13.44 23.81
N LYS A 169 -19.57 13.98 22.68
CA LYS A 169 -18.87 15.26 22.64
C LYS A 169 -19.75 16.42 23.11
N ASN A 170 -21.01 16.50 22.65
CA ASN A 170 -21.95 17.53 23.05
C ASN A 170 -22.21 17.47 24.55
N PHE A 171 -22.42 16.27 25.11
CA PHE A 171 -22.63 16.12 26.57
C PHE A 171 -21.40 16.48 27.40
N LEU A 172 -20.20 16.19 26.91
CA LEU A 172 -18.96 16.59 27.56
C LEU A 172 -18.80 18.11 27.58
N ASP A 173 -19.14 18.80 26.49
CA ASP A 173 -19.07 20.26 26.39
C ASP A 173 -20.10 20.93 27.31
N GLU A 174 -21.27 20.34 27.46
CA GLU A 174 -22.38 20.87 28.33
C GLU A 174 -22.15 20.59 29.82
N LEU A 175 -21.82 19.33 30.16
CA LEU A 175 -21.83 18.85 31.54
C LEU A 175 -20.44 18.93 32.22
N LYS A 176 -19.36 18.94 31.43
CA LYS A 176 -17.96 19.02 31.90
C LYS A 176 -17.69 18.12 33.13
N PRO A 177 -17.90 16.80 33.01
CA PRO A 177 -17.76 15.88 34.13
C PRO A 177 -16.31 15.91 34.64
N LYS A 178 -16.15 15.98 35.98
CA LYS A 178 -14.84 16.05 36.62
C LYS A 178 -14.31 14.68 37.02
N THR A 179 -15.16 13.67 37.04
CA THR A 179 -14.81 12.31 37.43
C THR A 179 -15.35 11.28 36.43
N TRP A 180 -14.75 10.11 36.41
CA TRP A 180 -15.24 8.97 35.63
C TRP A 180 -16.67 8.58 36.02
N VAL A 181 -17.00 8.68 37.31
CA VAL A 181 -18.35 8.37 37.79
C VAL A 181 -19.39 9.34 37.22
N GLU A 182 -19.09 10.63 37.20
CA GLU A 182 -19.96 11.64 36.57
C GLU A 182 -20.09 11.42 35.06
N TYR A 183 -19.01 11.08 34.40
CA TYR A 183 -19.01 10.72 32.98
C TYR A 183 -19.97 9.56 32.71
N VAL A 184 -19.83 8.46 33.47
CA VAL A 184 -20.69 7.28 33.33
C VAL A 184 -22.15 7.60 33.62
N ALA A 185 -22.41 8.32 34.70
CA ALA A 185 -23.79 8.62 35.12
C ALA A 185 -24.53 9.58 34.17
N ASN A 186 -23.84 10.52 33.57
CA ASN A 186 -24.46 11.58 32.78
C ASN A 186 -24.43 11.32 31.27
N ILE A 187 -23.40 10.61 30.76
CA ILE A 187 -23.24 10.40 29.33
C ILE A 187 -23.82 9.07 28.86
N LEU A 188 -23.60 8.00 29.60
CA LEU A 188 -24.02 6.67 29.18
C LEU A 188 -25.55 6.50 28.99
N PRO A 189 -26.45 7.12 29.78
CA PRO A 189 -27.87 7.03 29.54
C PRO A 189 -28.32 7.55 28.16
N ASN A 190 -27.54 8.43 27.56
CA ASN A 190 -27.85 9.10 26.29
C ASN A 190 -27.19 8.45 25.06
N VAL A 191 -26.37 7.45 25.30
CA VAL A 191 -25.64 6.72 24.26
C VAL A 191 -26.28 5.37 24.02
N ASN A 192 -26.21 4.85 22.79
CA ASN A 192 -26.76 3.54 22.48
C ASN A 192 -26.16 2.46 23.41
N LYS A 193 -27.02 1.62 23.99
CA LYS A 193 -26.62 0.57 24.94
C LYS A 193 -25.50 -0.37 24.38
N ARG A 194 -25.47 -0.64 23.06
CA ARG A 194 -24.40 -1.44 22.45
C ARG A 194 -23.06 -0.71 22.43
N ALA A 195 -23.08 0.62 22.25
CA ALA A 195 -21.89 1.44 22.31
C ALA A 195 -21.35 1.52 23.76
N VAL A 196 -22.23 1.75 24.72
CA VAL A 196 -21.90 1.79 26.16
C VAL A 196 -21.18 0.54 26.65
N ASN A 197 -21.60 -0.63 26.18
CA ASN A 197 -20.98 -1.90 26.59
C ASN A 197 -19.56 -2.10 26.02
N ASN A 198 -19.09 -1.24 25.13
CA ASN A 198 -17.77 -1.31 24.52
C ASN A 198 -16.89 -0.10 24.83
N LEU A 199 -17.44 0.96 25.41
CA LEU A 199 -16.71 2.11 25.95
C LEU A 199 -16.21 1.83 27.37
#